data_89e8f02d170ace07348f2517ae81a2a5
#
_entry.id   89e8f02d170ace07348f2517ae81a2a5
#
_cell.length_a   1.000
_cell.length_b   1.000
_cell.length_c   1.000
_cell.angle_alpha   90.00
_cell.angle_beta   90.00
_cell.angle_gamma   90.00
#
_symmetry.space_group_name_H-M   'P 1'
#
loop_
_entity.id
_entity.type
_entity.pdbx_description
1 polymer ?
#
loop_
_entity_poly.entity_id
_entity_poly.type
_entity_poly.pdbx_seq_one_letter_code
_entity_poly.pdbx_strand_id
1 'polypeptide(L)'
;MSDQVSFPFSTPEESSGYLLWQVTMLWQRAMKRELDKLDITHTQFVLMSALGWLSKEESNVTQIDIANHSNTDRMMVSKVLRTLEEKKVIKRKDHPVDTRAKVISLTPIGVELLQKALVVVEEVDNTFFNVLGPYRPIVDLNLKSLFENHNHSESTSTNDEK
;
A
#
# COMPACT_ATOMS: atom_id res chain seq x y z
N MET A 1 -42.70 0.07 20.44
CA MET A 1 -41.46 -0.69 20.63
C MET A 1 -40.42 0.00 19.79
N SER A 2 -39.43 0.64 20.38
CA SER A 2 -38.39 1.32 19.59
C SER A 2 -37.45 0.25 18.99
N ASP A 3 -37.40 0.20 17.67
CA ASP A 3 -36.40 -0.58 16.92
C ASP A 3 -34.99 0.02 17.13
N GLN A 4 -34.51 -0.08 18.38
CA GLN A 4 -33.13 0.37 18.67
C GLN A 4 -32.20 -0.80 18.39
N VAL A 5 -31.14 -0.51 17.57
CA VAL A 5 -30.07 -1.46 17.33
C VAL A 5 -29.31 -1.71 18.63
N SER A 6 -29.16 -2.99 18.99
CA SER A 6 -28.35 -3.40 20.14
C SER A 6 -26.90 -3.61 19.69
N PHE A 7 -25.98 -2.93 20.35
CA PHE A 7 -24.54 -3.08 20.11
C PHE A 7 -23.92 -4.00 21.17
N PRO A 8 -22.90 -4.83 20.81
CA PRO A 8 -22.23 -5.72 21.77
C PRO A 8 -21.22 -4.99 22.67
N PHE A 9 -21.01 -3.70 22.49
CA PHE A 9 -20.08 -2.86 23.27
C PHE A 9 -20.83 -1.65 23.83
N SER A 10 -20.31 -1.09 24.92
CA SER A 10 -20.84 0.12 25.54
C SER A 10 -20.45 1.38 24.80
N THR A 11 -19.24 1.40 24.20
CA THR A 11 -18.74 2.49 23.35
C THR A 11 -18.09 1.93 22.08
N PRO A 12 -18.09 2.69 20.97
CA PRO A 12 -17.45 2.24 19.72
C PRO A 12 -15.96 1.89 19.89
N GLU A 13 -15.25 2.59 20.79
CA GLU A 13 -13.83 2.44 21.05
C GLU A 13 -13.44 1.10 21.68
N GLU A 14 -14.40 0.33 22.19
CA GLU A 14 -14.19 -1.05 22.65
C GLU A 14 -14.01 -2.03 21.48
N SER A 15 -14.32 -1.62 20.23
CA SER A 15 -14.13 -2.42 19.03
C SER A 15 -12.77 -2.15 18.39
N SER A 16 -11.90 -3.17 18.34
CA SER A 16 -10.61 -3.09 17.64
C SER A 16 -10.78 -2.77 16.15
N GLY A 17 -11.82 -3.30 15.50
CA GLY A 17 -12.12 -3.00 14.09
C GLY A 17 -12.50 -1.55 13.88
N TYR A 18 -13.31 -0.97 14.78
CA TYR A 18 -13.63 0.45 14.73
C TYR A 18 -12.38 1.33 14.90
N LEU A 19 -11.54 1.01 15.89
CA LEU A 19 -10.29 1.75 16.12
C LEU A 19 -9.35 1.66 14.92
N LEU A 20 -9.19 0.47 14.34
CA LEU A 20 -8.36 0.28 13.14
C LEU A 20 -8.87 1.15 11.98
N TRP A 21 -10.18 1.15 11.74
CA TRP A 21 -10.79 2.00 10.72
C TRP A 21 -10.50 3.48 10.96
N GLN A 22 -10.76 3.98 12.17
CA GLN A 22 -10.57 5.39 12.51
C GLN A 22 -9.11 5.82 12.38
N VAL A 23 -8.19 5.03 12.93
CA VAL A 23 -6.75 5.29 12.85
C VAL A 23 -6.28 5.28 11.40
N THR A 24 -6.74 4.32 10.60
CA THR A 24 -6.41 4.25 9.16
C THR A 24 -6.88 5.50 8.43
N MET A 25 -8.10 5.97 8.70
CA MET A 25 -8.63 7.18 8.06
C MET A 25 -7.85 8.44 8.44
N LEU A 26 -7.43 8.56 9.70
CA LEU A 26 -6.61 9.68 10.17
C LEU A 26 -5.22 9.66 9.54
N TRP A 27 -4.58 8.51 9.51
CA TRP A 27 -3.27 8.30 8.89
C TRP A 27 -3.30 8.59 7.38
N GLN A 28 -4.29 8.05 6.66
CA GLN A 28 -4.46 8.32 5.23
C GLN A 28 -4.68 9.80 4.91
N ARG A 29 -5.39 10.54 5.76
CA ARG A 29 -5.52 12.01 5.60
C ARG A 29 -4.19 12.72 5.76
N ALA A 30 -3.36 12.30 6.73
CA ALA A 30 -2.03 12.86 6.91
C ALA A 30 -1.14 12.58 5.69
N MET A 31 -1.12 11.34 5.21
CA MET A 31 -0.41 10.94 3.99
C MET A 31 -0.86 11.74 2.78
N LYS A 32 -2.17 11.81 2.55
CA LYS A 32 -2.71 12.56 1.41
C LYS A 32 -2.26 14.01 1.42
N ARG A 33 -2.35 14.70 2.57
CA ARG A 33 -1.98 16.11 2.67
C ARG A 33 -0.54 16.38 2.25
N GLU A 34 0.37 15.49 2.60
CA GLU A 34 1.80 15.67 2.31
C GLU A 34 2.16 15.19 0.89
N LEU A 35 1.59 14.06 0.44
CA LEU A 35 1.83 13.54 -0.91
C LEU A 35 1.19 14.39 -2.01
N ASP A 36 0.08 15.08 -1.73
CA ASP A 36 -0.53 16.04 -2.66
C ASP A 36 0.45 17.15 -3.06
N LYS A 37 1.40 17.53 -2.19
CA LYS A 37 2.46 18.51 -2.50
C LYS A 37 3.44 18.02 -3.56
N LEU A 38 3.53 16.70 -3.74
CA LEU A 38 4.34 16.05 -4.77
C LEU A 38 3.51 15.65 -6.01
N ASP A 39 2.24 16.03 -6.07
CA ASP A 39 1.29 15.66 -7.12
C ASP A 39 1.16 14.13 -7.30
N ILE A 40 1.20 13.38 -6.20
CA ILE A 40 0.93 11.94 -6.19
C ILE A 40 -0.06 11.55 -5.11
N THR A 41 -0.86 10.52 -5.41
CA THR A 41 -1.75 9.90 -4.42
C THR A 41 -0.98 8.88 -3.58
N HIS A 42 -1.55 8.52 -2.42
CA HIS A 42 -0.97 7.45 -1.58
C HIS A 42 -0.88 6.12 -2.34
N THR A 43 -1.90 5.75 -3.12
CA THR A 43 -1.86 4.53 -3.94
C THR A 43 -0.75 4.59 -5.00
N GLN A 44 -0.54 5.75 -5.64
CA GLN A 44 0.57 5.93 -6.58
C GLN A 44 1.92 5.73 -5.89
N PHE A 45 2.10 6.31 -4.71
CA PHE A 45 3.30 6.10 -3.88
C PHE A 45 3.51 4.62 -3.55
N VAL A 46 2.47 3.92 -3.09
CA VAL A 46 2.55 2.48 -2.75
C VAL A 46 3.01 1.64 -3.94
N LEU A 47 2.43 1.87 -5.13
CA LEU A 47 2.81 1.09 -6.33
C LEU A 47 4.20 1.46 -6.84
N MET A 48 4.60 2.72 -6.75
CA MET A 48 5.98 3.13 -7.07
C MET A 48 6.99 2.51 -6.10
N SER A 49 6.66 2.43 -4.82
CA SER A 49 7.50 1.81 -3.78
C SER A 49 7.63 0.30 -4.01
N ALA A 50 6.52 -0.39 -4.32
CA ALA A 50 6.53 -1.80 -4.68
C ALA A 50 7.41 -2.07 -5.90
N LEU A 51 7.26 -1.27 -6.97
CA LEU A 51 8.10 -1.36 -8.15
C LEU A 51 9.58 -1.10 -7.84
N GLY A 52 9.90 -0.07 -7.07
CA GLY A 52 11.26 0.25 -6.66
C GLY A 52 11.90 -0.85 -5.82
N TRP A 53 11.12 -1.47 -4.94
CA TRP A 53 11.59 -2.59 -4.11
C TRP A 53 11.87 -3.84 -4.94
N LEU A 54 10.89 -4.28 -5.73
CA LEU A 54 11.01 -5.47 -6.59
C LEU A 54 12.16 -5.33 -7.60
N SER A 55 12.39 -4.14 -8.13
CA SER A 55 13.47 -3.88 -9.10
C SER A 55 14.88 -4.02 -8.53
N LYS A 56 15.04 -4.22 -7.21
CA LYS A 56 16.35 -4.55 -6.60
C LYS A 56 16.75 -6.01 -6.84
N GLU A 57 15.77 -6.89 -6.94
CA GLU A 57 15.97 -8.34 -7.02
C GLU A 57 15.62 -8.89 -8.40
N GLU A 58 14.71 -8.23 -9.12
CA GLU A 58 14.15 -8.69 -10.39
C GLU A 58 14.33 -7.64 -11.50
N SER A 59 14.80 -8.09 -12.67
CA SER A 59 14.96 -7.21 -13.85
C SER A 59 13.68 -7.01 -14.66
N ASN A 60 12.69 -7.91 -14.54
CA ASN A 60 11.50 -7.96 -15.37
C ASN A 60 10.20 -7.86 -14.54
N VAL A 61 10.11 -6.83 -13.70
CA VAL A 61 8.93 -6.60 -12.86
C VAL A 61 7.69 -6.33 -13.73
N THR A 62 6.62 -7.08 -13.49
CA THR A 62 5.35 -6.96 -14.19
C THR A 62 4.27 -6.32 -13.32
N GLN A 63 3.12 -6.01 -13.94
CA GLN A 63 1.95 -5.50 -13.21
C GLN A 63 1.43 -6.52 -12.17
N ILE A 64 1.56 -7.81 -12.44
CA ILE A 64 1.11 -8.87 -11.52
C ILE A 64 2.00 -8.88 -10.28
N ASP A 65 3.32 -8.74 -10.45
CA ASP A 65 4.27 -8.72 -9.35
C ASP A 65 4.01 -7.51 -8.43
N ILE A 66 3.76 -6.35 -9.02
CA ILE A 66 3.40 -5.13 -8.28
C ILE A 66 2.09 -5.34 -7.51
N ALA A 67 1.05 -5.92 -8.13
CA ALA A 67 -0.24 -6.17 -7.50
C ALA A 67 -0.10 -7.12 -6.31
N ASN A 68 0.62 -8.23 -6.50
CA ASN A 68 0.87 -9.20 -5.44
C ASN A 68 1.68 -8.61 -4.29
N HIS A 69 2.77 -7.89 -4.59
CA HIS A 69 3.63 -7.28 -3.57
C HIS A 69 2.90 -6.21 -2.76
N SER A 70 2.06 -5.40 -3.41
CA SER A 70 1.32 -4.31 -2.75
C SER A 70 -0.02 -4.74 -2.15
N ASN A 71 -0.40 -6.01 -2.30
CA ASN A 71 -1.72 -6.53 -1.94
C ASN A 71 -2.86 -5.64 -2.47
N THR A 72 -2.73 -5.23 -3.73
CA THR A 72 -3.65 -4.29 -4.38
C THR A 72 -4.37 -4.99 -5.53
N ASP A 73 -5.66 -4.71 -5.68
CA ASP A 73 -6.48 -5.24 -6.78
C ASP A 73 -5.86 -4.94 -8.15
N ARG A 74 -5.83 -5.95 -9.04
CA ARG A 74 -5.18 -5.88 -10.36
C ARG A 74 -5.77 -4.80 -11.27
N MET A 75 -7.08 -4.55 -11.20
CA MET A 75 -7.73 -3.51 -12.00
C MET A 75 -7.33 -2.12 -11.50
N MET A 76 -7.25 -1.94 -10.19
CA MET A 76 -6.76 -0.71 -9.57
C MET A 76 -5.30 -0.46 -9.95
N VAL A 77 -4.43 -1.47 -9.85
CA VAL A 77 -3.02 -1.39 -10.27
C VAL A 77 -2.92 -0.97 -11.73
N SER A 78 -3.69 -1.61 -12.63
CA SER A 78 -3.71 -1.27 -14.05
C SER A 78 -4.04 0.20 -14.30
N LYS A 79 -5.08 0.71 -13.62
CA LYS A 79 -5.53 2.09 -13.74
C LYS A 79 -4.47 3.07 -13.24
N VAL A 80 -3.91 2.80 -12.06
CA VAL A 80 -2.91 3.69 -11.44
C VAL A 80 -1.60 3.71 -12.24
N LEU A 81 -1.13 2.55 -12.70
CA LEU A 81 0.07 2.47 -13.54
C LEU A 81 -0.10 3.22 -14.88
N ARG A 82 -1.30 3.26 -15.45
CA ARG A 82 -1.57 4.08 -16.65
C ARG A 82 -1.37 5.56 -16.36
N THR A 83 -1.91 6.05 -15.25
CA THR A 83 -1.72 7.45 -14.82
C THR A 83 -0.24 7.77 -14.54
N LEU A 84 0.51 6.85 -13.93
CA LEU A 84 1.95 7.03 -13.69
C LEU A 84 2.76 7.06 -15.00
N GLU A 85 2.34 6.28 -16.00
CA GLU A 85 2.95 6.30 -17.34
C GLU A 85 2.65 7.62 -18.07
N GLU A 86 1.42 8.12 -18.03
CA GLU A 86 1.03 9.44 -18.55
C GLU A 86 1.84 10.57 -17.91
N LYS A 87 2.10 10.48 -16.60
CA LYS A 87 3.00 11.39 -15.85
C LYS A 87 4.49 11.18 -16.16
N LYS A 88 4.85 10.20 -16.99
CA LYS A 88 6.22 9.83 -17.33
C LYS A 88 7.08 9.39 -16.13
N VAL A 89 6.44 8.96 -15.08
CA VAL A 89 7.08 8.46 -13.85
C VAL A 89 7.54 7.01 -14.01
N ILE A 90 6.78 6.24 -14.80
CA ILE A 90 7.13 4.87 -15.19
C ILE A 90 7.17 4.75 -16.72
N LYS A 91 7.78 3.66 -17.19
CA LYS A 91 7.74 3.21 -18.58
C LYS A 91 7.43 1.74 -18.64
N ARG A 92 6.83 1.32 -19.76
CA ARG A 92 6.53 -0.08 -20.08
C ARG A 92 7.32 -0.51 -21.31
N LYS A 93 7.79 -1.76 -21.28
CA LYS A 93 8.44 -2.42 -22.43
C LYS A 93 7.86 -3.80 -22.60
N ASP A 94 8.01 -4.39 -23.78
CA ASP A 94 7.66 -5.78 -24.00
C ASP A 94 8.49 -6.70 -23.10
N HIS A 95 7.84 -7.70 -22.51
CA HIS A 95 8.56 -8.70 -21.74
C HIS A 95 9.36 -9.60 -22.69
N PRO A 96 10.63 -9.91 -22.37
CA PRO A 96 11.51 -10.60 -23.32
C PRO A 96 11.08 -12.04 -23.65
N VAL A 97 10.27 -12.66 -22.79
CA VAL A 97 9.83 -14.06 -22.93
C VAL A 97 8.31 -14.16 -23.07
N ASP A 98 7.55 -13.47 -22.22
CA ASP A 98 6.09 -13.51 -22.24
C ASP A 98 5.53 -12.30 -23.01
N THR A 99 5.12 -12.53 -24.24
CA THR A 99 4.55 -11.50 -25.13
C THR A 99 3.24 -10.87 -24.63
N ARG A 100 2.58 -11.49 -23.65
CA ARG A 100 1.35 -10.98 -23.05
C ARG A 100 1.62 -10.00 -21.89
N ALA A 101 2.83 -10.04 -21.33
CA ALA A 101 3.24 -9.20 -20.21
C ALA A 101 4.03 -7.96 -20.67
N LYS A 102 4.02 -6.94 -19.83
CA LYS A 102 4.89 -5.78 -19.98
C LYS A 102 5.80 -5.68 -18.76
N VAL A 103 7.07 -5.42 -18.98
CA VAL A 103 8.02 -5.05 -17.95
C VAL A 103 7.81 -3.58 -17.62
N ILE A 104 7.68 -3.28 -16.35
CA ILE A 104 7.46 -1.93 -15.81
C ILE A 104 8.74 -1.50 -15.10
N SER A 105 9.14 -0.27 -15.31
CA SER A 105 10.30 0.31 -14.63
C SER A 105 10.09 1.79 -14.34
N LEU A 106 10.68 2.28 -13.24
CA LEU A 106 10.75 3.70 -12.97
C LEU A 106 11.61 4.42 -14.04
N THR A 107 11.21 5.61 -14.40
CA THR A 107 12.07 6.53 -15.17
C THR A 107 13.00 7.27 -14.20
N PRO A 108 14.04 7.99 -14.69
CA PRO A 108 14.85 8.85 -13.82
C PRO A 108 14.01 9.85 -13.00
N ILE A 109 12.96 10.43 -13.63
CA ILE A 109 12.00 11.31 -12.93
C ILE A 109 11.24 10.54 -11.86
N GLY A 110 10.82 9.29 -12.16
CA GLY A 110 10.13 8.43 -11.20
C GLY A 110 11.00 8.05 -10.01
N VAL A 111 12.28 7.78 -10.22
CA VAL A 111 13.24 7.50 -9.14
C VAL A 111 13.39 8.72 -8.24
N GLU A 112 13.60 9.90 -8.80
CA GLU A 112 13.72 11.14 -8.02
C GLU A 112 12.45 11.44 -7.23
N LEU A 113 11.28 11.29 -7.86
CA LEU A 113 9.98 11.50 -7.20
C LEU A 113 9.77 10.50 -6.05
N LEU A 114 10.07 9.22 -6.27
CA LEU A 114 9.95 8.19 -5.24
C LEU A 114 10.88 8.48 -4.05
N GLN A 115 12.13 8.89 -4.30
CA GLN A 115 13.06 9.24 -3.22
C GLN A 115 12.54 10.40 -2.37
N LYS A 116 11.98 11.44 -2.99
CA LYS A 116 11.34 12.56 -2.27
C LYS A 116 10.11 12.09 -1.47
N ALA A 117 9.29 11.25 -2.08
CA ALA A 117 8.09 10.74 -1.44
C ALA A 117 8.41 9.83 -0.24
N LEU A 118 9.46 9.01 -0.30
CA LEU A 118 9.91 8.18 0.81
C LEU A 118 10.28 9.02 2.05
N VAL A 119 11.00 10.13 1.86
CA VAL A 119 11.33 11.05 2.98
C VAL A 119 10.06 11.64 3.59
N VAL A 120 9.15 12.12 2.75
CA VAL A 120 7.88 12.70 3.20
C VAL A 120 7.02 11.69 3.97
N VAL A 121 6.93 10.47 3.47
CA VAL A 121 6.15 9.40 4.12
C VAL A 121 6.77 9.01 5.46
N GLU A 122 8.09 8.90 5.54
CA GLU A 122 8.79 8.62 6.79
C GLU A 122 8.54 9.71 7.85
N GLU A 123 8.54 10.98 7.45
CA GLU A 123 8.22 12.11 8.34
C GLU A 123 6.77 12.06 8.84
N VAL A 124 5.81 11.74 7.95
CA VAL A 124 4.40 11.56 8.32
C VAL A 124 4.24 10.42 9.31
N ASP A 125 4.85 9.26 9.04
CA ASP A 125 4.79 8.10 9.92
C ASP A 125 5.40 8.41 11.29
N ASN A 126 6.57 9.02 11.31
CA ASN A 126 7.22 9.40 12.55
C ASN A 126 6.36 10.37 13.37
N THR A 127 5.77 11.36 12.74
CA THR A 127 4.89 12.33 13.40
C THR A 127 3.62 11.67 13.92
N PHE A 128 2.98 10.84 13.09
CA PHE A 128 1.70 10.20 13.40
C PHE A 128 1.83 9.20 14.55
N PHE A 129 2.86 8.36 14.52
CA PHE A 129 3.09 7.32 15.52
C PHE A 129 3.87 7.79 16.76
N ASN A 130 4.37 9.04 16.78
CA ASN A 130 5.13 9.58 17.91
C ASN A 130 4.33 9.59 19.22
N VAL A 131 3.01 9.72 19.16
CA VAL A 131 2.10 9.65 20.32
C VAL A 131 2.22 8.33 21.10
N LEU A 132 2.67 7.26 20.46
CA LEU A 132 2.84 5.95 21.09
C LEU A 132 4.09 5.90 22.00
N GLY A 133 5.05 6.81 21.81
CA GLY A 133 6.28 6.84 22.60
C GLY A 133 6.97 5.48 22.65
N PRO A 134 7.25 4.95 23.86
CA PRO A 134 7.94 3.66 24.03
C PRO A 134 7.11 2.44 23.59
N TYR A 135 5.82 2.59 23.35
CA TYR A 135 4.92 1.49 22.89
C TYR A 135 4.93 1.29 21.38
N ARG A 136 5.54 2.19 20.60
CA ARG A 136 5.59 2.06 19.14
C ARG A 136 6.13 0.71 18.66
N PRO A 137 7.26 0.16 19.17
CA PRO A 137 7.76 -1.15 18.74
C PRO A 137 6.78 -2.29 18.98
N ILE A 138 5.97 -2.21 20.03
CA ILE A 138 4.95 -3.23 20.35
C ILE A 138 3.81 -3.15 19.33
N VAL A 139 3.39 -1.95 18.96
CA VAL A 139 2.35 -1.74 17.93
C VAL A 139 2.84 -2.23 16.57
N ASP A 140 4.08 -1.91 16.18
CA ASP A 140 4.69 -2.37 14.93
C ASP A 140 4.75 -3.90 14.87
N LEU A 141 5.15 -4.56 15.98
CA LEU A 141 5.17 -6.02 16.09
C LEU A 141 3.78 -6.64 15.94
N ASN A 142 2.76 -6.04 16.58
CA ASN A 142 1.38 -6.53 16.49
C ASN A 142 0.79 -6.37 15.09
N LEU A 143 1.05 -5.22 14.43
CA LEU A 143 0.63 -5.00 13.05
C LEU A 143 1.30 -6.00 12.10
N LYS A 144 2.61 -6.25 12.28
CA LYS A 144 3.33 -7.26 11.52
C LYS A 144 2.74 -8.66 11.72
N SER A 145 2.45 -9.04 12.95
CA SER A 145 1.84 -10.34 13.27
C SER A 145 0.46 -10.50 12.62
N LEU A 146 -0.38 -9.47 12.66
CA LEU A 146 -1.68 -9.48 11.97
C LEU A 146 -1.52 -9.65 10.46
N PHE A 147 -0.60 -8.91 9.86
CA PHE A 147 -0.32 -8.98 8.43
C PHE A 147 0.16 -10.38 8.00
N GLU A 148 1.15 -10.93 8.68
CA GLU A 148 1.73 -12.24 8.35
C GLU A 148 0.71 -13.37 8.49
N ASN A 149 -0.07 -13.40 9.57
CA ASN A 149 -1.05 -14.46 9.79
C ASN A 149 -2.21 -14.45 8.77
N HIS A 150 -2.65 -13.28 8.33
CA HIS A 150 -3.74 -13.19 7.36
C HIS A 150 -3.28 -13.37 5.91
N ASN A 151 -2.06 -12.93 5.59
CA ASN A 151 -1.51 -13.09 4.25
C ASN A 151 -1.22 -14.58 3.91
N HIS A 152 -0.82 -15.38 4.90
CA HIS A 152 -0.63 -16.84 4.73
C HIS A 152 -1.96 -17.60 4.55
N SER A 153 -3.06 -17.12 5.11
CA SER A 153 -4.37 -17.78 4.99
C SER A 153 -4.97 -17.66 3.59
N GLU A 154 -4.72 -16.55 2.89
CA GLU A 154 -5.21 -16.33 1.53
C GLU A 154 -4.41 -17.13 0.48
N SER A 155 -3.13 -17.39 0.71
CA SER A 155 -2.29 -18.19 -0.19
C SER A 155 -2.59 -19.68 -0.15
N THR A 156 -3.17 -20.20 0.93
CA THR A 156 -3.56 -21.63 1.07
C THR A 156 -4.93 -21.92 0.48
N SER A 157 -5.86 -20.98 0.51
CA SER A 157 -7.23 -21.17 0.00
C SER A 157 -7.32 -21.15 -1.53
N THR A 158 -6.31 -20.68 -2.25
CA THR A 158 -6.28 -20.65 -3.73
C THR A 158 -5.75 -21.95 -4.35
N ASN A 159 -5.23 -22.88 -3.57
CA ASN A 159 -4.69 -24.16 -4.07
C ASN A 159 -5.66 -25.36 -3.98
N ASP A 160 -6.81 -25.21 -3.32
CA ASP A 160 -7.77 -26.31 -3.13
C ASP A 160 -8.95 -26.30 -4.15
N GLU A 161 -8.96 -25.35 -5.11
CA GLU A 161 -9.96 -25.30 -6.20
C GLU A 161 -9.28 -25.52 -7.58
N LYS A 162 -8.60 -26.64 -7.75
CA LYS A 162 -8.23 -27.13 -9.09
C LYS A 162 -8.46 -28.62 -9.23
#